data_ea0e410caad55f376c1ffeea1ddce182
#
_entry.id   ea0e410caad55f376c1ffeea1ddce182
#
_cell.length_a   1.000
_cell.length_b   1.000
_cell.length_c   1.000
_cell.angle_alpha   90.00
_cell.angle_beta   90.00
_cell.angle_gamma   90.00
#
_symmetry.space_group_name_H-M   'P 1'
#
loop_
_entity.id
_entity.type
_entity.pdbx_description
1 polymer ?
#
loop_
_entity_poly.entity_id
_entity_poly.type
_entity_poly.pdbx_seq_one_letter_code
_entity_poly.pdbx_strand_id
1 'polypeptide(L)'
;MLIDYWHALRPSGCLFPGDIPGQPITRFAVEAACQASHARSGLAKPVTPHSLRHAFAVHLLEAGTDLRTIQLLMGHSSLNTTARYLRIATSKVCSTTSPLDLLPRPIAIDPKRTEPSSA
;
A
#
# COMPACT_ATOMS: atom_id res chain seq x y z
N MET A 1 -15.30 0.86 -13.36
CA MET A 1 -15.66 -0.24 -12.43
C MET A 1 -16.65 0.17 -11.36
N LEU A 2 -16.31 1.00 -10.37
CA LEU A 2 -17.24 1.41 -9.30
C LEU A 2 -18.37 2.31 -9.82
N ILE A 3 -18.07 3.19 -10.75
CA ILE A 3 -19.02 4.05 -11.46
C ILE A 3 -19.96 3.20 -12.33
N ASP A 4 -19.44 2.21 -13.03
CA ASP A 4 -20.23 1.29 -13.87
C ASP A 4 -21.17 0.45 -13.02
N TYR A 5 -20.69 -0.03 -11.87
CA TYR A 5 -21.52 -0.70 -10.87
C TYR A 5 -22.67 0.19 -10.39
N TRP A 6 -22.36 1.45 -10.04
CA TRP A 6 -23.38 2.41 -9.58
C TRP A 6 -24.40 2.72 -10.67
N HIS A 7 -23.95 2.88 -11.92
CA HIS A 7 -24.87 3.09 -13.06
C HIS A 7 -25.77 1.91 -13.34
N ALA A 8 -25.25 0.69 -13.16
CA ALA A 8 -26.00 -0.55 -13.41
C ALA A 8 -27.05 -0.85 -12.35
N LEU A 9 -26.70 -0.67 -11.07
CA LEU A 9 -27.55 -1.11 -9.94
C LEU A 9 -28.28 0.02 -9.23
N ARG A 10 -27.78 1.27 -9.33
CA ARG A 10 -28.33 2.46 -8.67
C ARG A 10 -28.88 2.18 -7.26
N PRO A 11 -28.05 1.66 -6.34
CA PRO A 11 -28.51 1.28 -5.03
C PRO A 11 -29.05 2.51 -4.26
N SER A 12 -30.25 2.39 -3.73
CA SER A 12 -30.85 3.43 -2.88
C SER A 12 -30.38 3.22 -1.44
N GLY A 13 -29.55 4.11 -0.94
CA GLY A 13 -29.04 4.07 0.44
C GLY A 13 -27.59 3.60 0.52
N CYS A 14 -27.36 2.32 0.75
CA CYS A 14 -25.99 1.80 0.87
C CYS A 14 -25.39 1.48 -0.50
N LEU A 15 -24.13 1.84 -0.73
CA LEU A 15 -23.42 1.52 -1.98
C LEU A 15 -23.32 0.01 -2.20
N PHE A 16 -23.14 -0.76 -1.15
CA PHE A 16 -23.18 -2.22 -1.15
C PHE A 16 -24.31 -2.70 -0.25
N PRO A 17 -25.53 -2.91 -0.79
CA PRO A 17 -26.66 -3.37 -0.03
C PRO A 17 -26.45 -4.83 0.42
N GLY A 18 -26.93 -5.16 1.61
CA GLY A 18 -27.01 -6.53 2.12
C GLY A 18 -28.32 -7.22 1.69
N ASP A 19 -28.54 -8.41 2.21
CA ASP A 19 -29.76 -9.20 1.96
C ASP A 19 -31.01 -8.54 2.59
N ILE A 20 -30.81 -7.72 3.62
CA ILE A 20 -31.89 -7.00 4.30
C ILE A 20 -32.01 -5.60 3.64
N PRO A 21 -33.21 -5.20 3.13
CA PRO A 21 -33.42 -3.90 2.54
C PRO A 21 -32.98 -2.75 3.48
N GLY A 22 -32.18 -1.82 2.96
CA GLY A 22 -31.73 -0.66 3.73
C GLY A 22 -30.52 -0.91 4.62
N GLN A 23 -30.02 -2.14 4.71
CA GLN A 23 -28.79 -2.47 5.46
C GLN A 23 -27.61 -2.74 4.54
N PRO A 24 -26.38 -2.39 4.97
CA PRO A 24 -25.17 -2.69 4.20
C PRO A 24 -24.88 -4.19 4.22
N ILE A 25 -24.08 -4.64 3.25
CA ILE A 25 -23.55 -5.99 3.20
C ILE A 25 -22.86 -6.35 4.53
N THR A 26 -23.13 -7.56 5.03
CA THR A 26 -22.53 -8.03 6.27
C THR A 26 -21.12 -8.55 6.04
N ARG A 27 -20.29 -8.51 7.09
CA ARG A 27 -18.95 -9.10 7.07
C ARG A 27 -18.99 -10.58 6.68
N PHE A 28 -19.96 -11.31 7.20
CA PHE A 28 -20.15 -12.73 6.89
C PHE A 28 -20.40 -12.96 5.38
N ALA A 29 -21.25 -12.15 4.75
CA ALA A 29 -21.52 -12.28 3.32
C ALA A 29 -20.25 -12.02 2.47
N VAL A 30 -19.42 -11.05 2.87
CA VAL A 30 -18.13 -10.77 2.19
C VAL A 30 -17.17 -11.95 2.37
N GLU A 31 -17.06 -12.50 3.56
CA GLU A 31 -16.21 -13.67 3.85
C GLU A 31 -16.67 -14.90 3.05
N ALA A 32 -17.97 -15.16 3.00
CA ALA A 32 -18.54 -16.27 2.23
C ALA A 32 -18.29 -16.12 0.72
N ALA A 33 -18.46 -14.91 0.17
CA ALA A 33 -18.16 -14.63 -1.23
C ALA A 33 -16.68 -14.82 -1.56
N CYS A 34 -15.81 -14.41 -0.64
CA CYS A 34 -14.37 -14.58 -0.78
C CYS A 34 -13.98 -16.08 -0.79
N GLN A 35 -14.54 -16.86 0.11
CA GLN A 35 -14.33 -18.32 0.18
C GLN A 35 -14.84 -19.03 -1.08
N ALA A 36 -16.04 -18.69 -1.56
CA ALA A 36 -16.59 -19.26 -2.77
C ALA A 36 -15.73 -18.94 -4.01
N SER A 37 -15.23 -17.71 -4.10
CA SER A 37 -14.32 -17.30 -5.18
C SER A 37 -12.98 -18.02 -5.10
N HIS A 38 -12.42 -18.18 -3.88
CA HIS A 38 -11.20 -18.93 -3.65
C HIS A 38 -11.35 -20.39 -4.09
N ALA A 39 -12.44 -21.06 -3.72
CA ALA A 39 -12.68 -22.45 -4.10
C ALA A 39 -12.73 -22.65 -5.63
N ARG A 40 -13.25 -21.66 -6.37
CA ARG A 40 -13.31 -21.70 -7.83
C ARG A 40 -12.00 -21.32 -8.52
N SER A 41 -11.12 -20.61 -7.83
CA SER A 41 -9.87 -20.09 -8.42
C SER A 41 -8.76 -21.13 -8.55
N GLY A 42 -8.84 -22.24 -7.81
CA GLY A 42 -7.80 -23.27 -7.77
C GLY A 42 -6.50 -22.84 -7.05
N LEU A 43 -6.50 -21.69 -6.39
CA LEU A 43 -5.34 -21.20 -5.64
C LEU A 43 -5.11 -22.06 -4.37
N ALA A 44 -3.87 -22.49 -4.17
CA ALA A 44 -3.51 -23.31 -3.01
C ALA A 44 -3.51 -22.52 -1.68
N LYS A 45 -3.23 -21.21 -1.73
CA LYS A 45 -3.22 -20.35 -0.54
C LYS A 45 -4.62 -19.84 -0.21
N PRO A 46 -5.03 -19.88 1.06
CA PRO A 46 -6.31 -19.33 1.48
C PRO A 46 -6.35 -17.83 1.22
N VAL A 47 -7.41 -17.36 0.58
CA VAL A 47 -7.66 -15.95 0.31
C VAL A 47 -8.80 -15.48 1.21
N THR A 48 -8.53 -14.46 1.99
CA THR A 48 -9.48 -13.80 2.89
C THR A 48 -9.66 -12.34 2.51
N PRO A 49 -10.75 -11.67 2.90
CA PRO A 49 -10.88 -10.23 2.71
C PRO A 49 -9.71 -9.44 3.29
N HIS A 50 -9.17 -9.91 4.41
CA HIS A 50 -8.01 -9.28 5.05
C HIS A 50 -6.73 -9.44 4.22
N SER A 51 -6.49 -10.61 3.64
CA SER A 51 -5.33 -10.83 2.75
C SER A 51 -5.43 -10.00 1.46
N LEU A 52 -6.63 -9.83 0.90
CA LEU A 52 -6.86 -8.96 -0.26
C LEU A 52 -6.59 -7.49 0.08
N ARG A 53 -7.07 -7.06 1.24
CA ARG A 53 -6.81 -5.70 1.75
C ARG A 53 -5.31 -5.46 1.95
N HIS A 54 -4.60 -6.45 2.49
CA HIS A 54 -3.15 -6.39 2.64
C HIS A 54 -2.43 -6.29 1.29
N ALA A 55 -2.80 -7.16 0.34
CA ALA A 55 -2.24 -7.12 -1.01
C ALA A 55 -2.47 -5.77 -1.70
N PHE A 56 -3.66 -5.18 -1.56
CA PHE A 56 -3.97 -3.86 -2.09
C PHE A 56 -3.02 -2.78 -1.54
N ALA A 57 -2.79 -2.76 -0.22
CA ALA A 57 -1.88 -1.81 0.41
C ALA A 57 -0.43 -1.98 -0.07
N VAL A 58 0.02 -3.24 -0.21
CA VAL A 58 1.37 -3.55 -0.71
C VAL A 58 1.53 -3.09 -2.15
N HIS A 59 0.56 -3.34 -3.02
CA HIS A 59 0.61 -2.89 -4.42
C HIS A 59 0.62 -1.36 -4.56
N LEU A 60 -0.16 -0.64 -3.74
CA LEU A 60 -0.11 0.82 -3.71
C LEU A 60 1.26 1.33 -3.30
N LEU A 61 1.87 0.70 -2.30
CA LEU A 61 3.20 1.07 -1.83
C LEU A 61 4.27 0.79 -2.90
N GLU A 62 4.17 -0.35 -3.58
CA GLU A 62 5.04 -0.70 -4.72
C GLU A 62 4.88 0.24 -5.91
N ALA A 63 3.68 0.78 -6.11
CA ALA A 63 3.39 1.79 -7.12
C ALA A 63 3.89 3.20 -6.75
N GLY A 64 4.51 3.37 -5.57
CA GLY A 64 5.07 4.64 -5.12
C GLY A 64 4.07 5.56 -4.42
N THR A 65 2.89 5.05 -4.06
CA THR A 65 1.93 5.85 -3.28
C THR A 65 2.47 6.10 -1.88
N ASP A 66 2.37 7.34 -1.42
CA ASP A 66 2.84 7.70 -0.08
C ASP A 66 2.03 7.01 1.03
N LEU A 67 2.70 6.76 2.15
CA LEU A 67 2.15 5.99 3.25
C LEU A 67 0.91 6.65 3.88
N ARG A 68 0.87 7.98 3.90
CA ARG A 68 -0.28 8.72 4.44
C ARG A 68 -1.54 8.53 3.59
N THR A 69 -1.39 8.57 2.28
CA THR A 69 -2.48 8.30 1.34
C THR A 69 -2.99 6.86 1.48
N ILE A 70 -2.08 5.88 1.60
CA ILE A 70 -2.47 4.49 1.86
C ILE A 70 -3.23 4.37 3.17
N GLN A 71 -2.78 5.03 4.24
CA GLN A 71 -3.46 5.04 5.53
C GLN A 71 -4.89 5.58 5.41
N LEU A 72 -5.08 6.69 4.69
CA LEU A 72 -6.40 7.29 4.47
C LEU A 72 -7.31 6.36 3.65
N LEU A 73 -6.82 5.80 2.57
CA LEU A 73 -7.57 4.87 1.71
C LEU A 73 -7.97 3.59 2.45
N MET A 74 -7.11 3.12 3.36
CA MET A 74 -7.37 1.95 4.17
C MET A 74 -8.28 2.24 5.38
N GLY A 75 -8.57 3.50 5.69
CA GLY A 75 -9.37 3.88 6.85
C GLY A 75 -8.72 3.49 8.17
N HIS A 76 -7.38 3.45 8.24
CA HIS A 76 -6.67 3.11 9.46
C HIS A 76 -6.62 4.32 10.41
N SER A 77 -7.19 4.17 11.60
CA SER A 77 -7.12 5.17 12.66
C SER A 77 -5.74 5.21 13.34
N SER A 78 -4.91 4.16 13.19
CA SER A 78 -3.62 4.01 13.85
C SER A 78 -2.48 3.79 12.84
N LEU A 79 -1.39 4.52 13.04
CA LEU A 79 -0.13 4.36 12.30
C LEU A 79 0.54 2.98 12.50
N ASN A 80 0.28 2.33 13.64
CA ASN A 80 0.86 1.01 13.94
C ASN A 80 0.47 -0.06 12.94
N THR A 81 -0.75 -0.02 12.42
CA THR A 81 -1.19 -0.98 11.41
C THR A 81 -0.46 -0.75 10.08
N THR A 82 -0.18 0.50 9.76
CA THR A 82 0.53 0.89 8.53
C THR A 82 2.03 0.63 8.63
N ALA A 83 2.62 0.72 9.83
CA ALA A 83 4.02 0.40 10.08
C ALA A 83 4.38 -1.07 9.75
N ARG A 84 3.40 -1.98 9.84
CA ARG A 84 3.59 -3.38 9.41
C ARG A 84 3.88 -3.50 7.92
N TYR A 85 3.33 -2.61 7.09
CA TYR A 85 3.58 -2.57 5.64
C TYR A 85 4.96 -2.00 5.30
N LEU A 86 5.47 -1.08 6.13
CA LEU A 86 6.82 -0.54 6.00
C LEU A 86 7.90 -1.64 6.07
N ARG A 87 7.74 -2.63 6.92
CA ARG A 87 8.70 -3.75 7.02
C ARG A 87 8.78 -4.58 5.74
N ILE A 88 7.69 -4.69 5.01
CA ILE A 88 7.64 -5.45 3.75
C ILE A 88 8.26 -4.63 2.61
N ALA A 89 8.04 -3.32 2.61
CA ALA A 89 8.60 -2.41 1.63
C ALA A 89 10.09 -2.11 1.85
N THR A 90 10.60 -2.25 3.08
CA THR A 90 12.00 -1.93 3.40
C THR A 90 12.98 -2.78 2.58
N SER A 91 12.62 -3.99 2.20
CA SER A 91 13.46 -4.82 1.32
C SER A 91 13.60 -4.23 -0.10
N LYS A 92 12.62 -3.45 -0.57
CA LYS A 92 12.66 -2.75 -1.86
C LYS A 92 13.17 -1.30 -1.75
N VAL A 93 12.92 -0.64 -0.62
CA VAL A 93 13.41 0.72 -0.34
C VAL A 93 14.94 0.73 -0.19
N CYS A 94 15.54 -0.38 0.21
CA CYS A 94 17.01 -0.52 0.22
C CYS A 94 17.66 -0.42 -1.17
N SER A 95 16.88 -0.48 -2.25
CA SER A 95 17.37 -0.22 -3.61
C SER A 95 17.25 1.25 -4.03
N THR A 96 16.69 2.10 -3.17
CA THR A 96 16.58 3.53 -3.47
C THR A 96 17.92 4.20 -3.18
N THR A 97 18.50 4.82 -4.19
CA THR A 97 19.72 5.61 -4.07
C THR A 97 19.54 6.68 -2.99
N SER A 98 20.43 6.69 -2.01
CA SER A 98 20.39 7.70 -0.96
C SER A 98 20.52 9.10 -1.58
N PRO A 99 19.76 10.11 -1.09
CA PRO A 99 19.98 11.49 -1.51
C PRO A 99 21.44 11.94 -1.37
N LEU A 100 22.19 11.33 -0.46
CA LEU A 100 23.64 11.58 -0.29
C LEU A 100 24.46 11.06 -1.48
N ASP A 101 24.02 10.01 -2.16
CA ASP A 101 24.70 9.48 -3.34
C ASP A 101 24.49 10.37 -4.59
N LEU A 102 23.50 11.26 -4.53
CA LEU A 102 23.22 12.25 -5.57
C LEU A 102 24.04 13.53 -5.40
N LEU A 103 24.68 13.70 -4.25
CA LEU A 103 25.59 14.84 -4.05
C LEU A 103 26.90 14.59 -4.82
N PRO A 104 27.43 15.61 -5.51
CA PRO A 104 28.76 15.50 -6.11
C PRO A 104 29.77 15.16 -5.00
N ARG A 105 30.56 14.11 -5.22
CA ARG A 105 31.61 13.74 -4.26
C ARG A 105 32.49 14.95 -4.00
N PRO A 106 32.73 15.29 -2.74
CA PRO A 106 33.70 16.34 -2.44
C PRO A 106 35.04 15.95 -3.11
N ILE A 107 35.57 16.87 -3.87
CA ILE A 107 36.90 16.73 -4.47
C ILE A 107 37.84 16.35 -3.33
N ALA A 108 38.50 15.20 -3.44
CA ALA A 108 39.49 14.78 -2.46
C ALA A 108 40.47 15.93 -2.26
N ILE A 109 40.43 16.53 -1.10
CA ILE A 109 41.43 17.55 -0.72
C ILE A 109 42.72 16.75 -0.59
N ASP A 110 43.62 16.96 -1.54
CA ASP A 110 44.97 16.40 -1.51
C ASP A 110 45.66 16.97 -0.25
N PRO A 111 45.98 16.15 0.76
CA PRO A 111 46.59 16.61 1.99
C PRO A 111 48.01 17.15 1.77
N LYS A 112 48.55 17.06 0.57
CA LYS A 112 49.89 17.60 0.21
C LYS A 112 49.91 19.04 -0.23
N ARG A 113 48.77 19.71 -0.33
CA ARG A 113 48.73 21.12 -0.75
C ARG A 113 48.53 22.07 0.44
N THR A 114 49.21 21.79 1.52
CA THR A 114 49.40 22.78 2.60
C THR A 114 50.86 23.23 2.59
N GLU A 115 51.16 24.09 1.65
CA GLU A 115 52.26 25.00 1.88
C GLU A 115 51.83 26.40 1.48
N PRO A 116 51.47 27.27 2.41
CA PRO A 116 51.66 28.66 2.21
C PRO A 116 53.16 28.89 2.24
N SER A 117 53.74 29.10 1.09
CA SER A 117 55.04 29.69 0.96
C SER A 117 55.00 31.08 1.63
N SER A 118 55.35 31.14 2.88
CA SER A 118 55.68 32.40 3.52
C SER A 118 57.14 32.73 3.25
N ALA A 119 57.30 33.62 2.37
CA ALA A 119 58.52 34.36 2.32
C ALA A 119 58.36 35.63 3.13
#